data_e99e86ed050530ab285ed54bb3836ff2
#
_entry.id   e99e86ed050530ab285ed54bb3836ff2
#
_cell.length_a   1.000
_cell.length_b   1.000
_cell.length_c   1.000
_cell.angle_alpha   90.00
_cell.angle_beta   90.00
_cell.angle_gamma   90.00
#
_symmetry.space_group_name_H-M   'P 1'
#
loop_
_entity.id
_entity.type
_entity.pdbx_description
1 polymer ?
#
loop_
_entity_poly.entity_id
_entity_poly.type
_entity_poly.pdbx_seq_one_letter_code
_entity_poly.pdbx_strand_id
1 'polypeptide(L)'
;MVDEKTHNISEVIIENLSLTWEMYTEAIKTIPNVHWRTGDIDYLIPARLMLHAIETLDFYSSRSPNGYTHGYRFNIDRKTALPKQLPGKDELQTYLNDVKEKTESWLTGLEDDSFFSRETEFPWTGSTVLGRVLYSLEHCRQHFGELNAELRRRGLPRIKWRTFR
;
A
#
# COMPACT_ATOMS: atom_id res chain seq x y z
N MET A 1 21.36 14.80 -29.70
CA MET A 1 21.24 15.16 -28.26
C MET A 1 20.08 14.36 -27.72
N VAL A 2 20.35 13.44 -26.84
CA VAL A 2 19.28 12.77 -26.10
C VAL A 2 18.79 13.84 -25.12
N ASP A 3 17.51 14.21 -25.22
CA ASP A 3 16.85 15.09 -24.27
C ASP A 3 16.86 14.34 -22.93
N GLU A 4 17.78 14.70 -22.05
CA GLU A 4 17.81 14.16 -20.69
C GLU A 4 16.56 14.69 -19.97
N LYS A 5 15.50 13.89 -20.00
CA LYS A 5 14.31 14.18 -19.23
C LYS A 5 14.71 14.21 -17.75
N THR A 6 14.86 15.38 -17.20
CA THR A 6 15.07 15.55 -15.76
C THR A 6 13.81 15.11 -15.04
N HIS A 7 13.87 13.94 -14.38
CA HIS A 7 12.80 13.47 -13.51
C HIS A 7 12.83 14.25 -12.19
N ASN A 8 11.68 14.70 -11.73
CA ASN A 8 11.55 15.20 -10.37
C ASN A 8 11.38 14.04 -9.37
N ILE A 9 11.54 14.32 -8.09
CA ILE A 9 11.49 13.29 -7.02
C ILE A 9 10.12 12.61 -6.99
N SER A 10 9.04 13.35 -7.16
CA SER A 10 7.68 12.79 -7.15
C SER A 10 7.46 11.79 -8.29
N GLU A 11 7.93 12.07 -9.50
CA GLU A 11 7.84 11.15 -10.64
C GLU A 11 8.54 9.82 -10.33
N VAL A 12 9.78 9.86 -9.84
CA VAL A 12 10.54 8.66 -9.49
C VAL A 12 9.85 7.83 -8.41
N ILE A 13 9.27 8.48 -7.41
CA ILE A 13 8.52 7.80 -6.34
C ILE A 13 7.24 7.17 -6.88
N ILE A 14 6.45 7.90 -7.68
CA ILE A 14 5.20 7.41 -8.26
C ILE A 14 5.46 6.21 -9.17
N GLU A 15 6.51 6.24 -9.99
CA GLU A 15 6.92 5.09 -10.79
C GLU A 15 7.18 3.85 -9.91
N ASN A 16 7.90 4.01 -8.79
CA ASN A 16 8.14 2.90 -7.85
C ASN A 16 6.88 2.40 -7.15
N LEU A 17 5.98 3.32 -6.76
CA LEU A 17 4.69 2.96 -6.19
C LEU A 17 3.80 2.25 -7.21
N SER A 18 3.84 2.65 -8.49
CA SER A 18 3.02 2.03 -9.54
C SER A 18 3.29 0.54 -9.67
N LEU A 19 4.56 0.11 -9.55
CA LEU A 19 4.91 -1.32 -9.52
C LEU A 19 4.27 -2.04 -8.32
N THR A 20 4.22 -1.38 -7.17
CA THR A 20 3.59 -1.94 -5.96
C THR A 20 2.08 -2.07 -6.14
N TRP A 21 1.43 -1.06 -6.71
CA TRP A 21 -0.01 -1.09 -7.01
C TRP A 21 -0.40 -2.15 -8.04
N GLU A 22 0.45 -2.35 -9.07
CA GLU A 22 0.27 -3.45 -10.02
C GLU A 22 0.33 -4.81 -9.33
N MET A 23 1.30 -5.02 -8.43
CA MET A 23 1.42 -6.25 -7.66
C MET A 23 0.20 -6.47 -6.77
N TYR A 24 -0.33 -5.43 -6.13
CA TYR A 24 -1.53 -5.49 -5.31
C TYR A 24 -2.77 -5.80 -6.14
N THR A 25 -2.94 -5.13 -7.28
CA THR A 25 -4.02 -5.41 -8.23
C THR A 25 -3.97 -6.87 -8.72
N GLU A 26 -2.78 -7.37 -9.03
CA GLU A 26 -2.61 -8.77 -9.44
C GLU A 26 -2.97 -9.73 -8.30
N ALA A 27 -2.57 -9.44 -7.07
CA ALA A 27 -2.94 -10.23 -5.88
C ALA A 27 -4.47 -10.30 -5.70
N ILE A 28 -5.13 -9.14 -5.75
CA ILE A 28 -6.59 -9.06 -5.63
C ILE A 28 -7.28 -9.90 -6.74
N LYS A 29 -6.78 -9.84 -7.96
CA LYS A 29 -7.37 -10.55 -9.10
C LYS A 29 -7.14 -12.07 -9.03
N THR A 30 -5.92 -12.50 -8.73
CA THR A 30 -5.48 -13.88 -8.97
C THR A 30 -5.66 -14.83 -7.78
N ILE A 31 -5.67 -14.34 -6.54
CA ILE A 31 -5.92 -15.18 -5.37
C ILE A 31 -7.35 -15.75 -5.48
N PRO A 32 -7.56 -17.08 -5.45
CA PRO A 32 -8.92 -17.64 -5.55
C PRO A 32 -9.83 -17.16 -4.43
N ASN A 33 -11.13 -16.96 -4.72
CA ASN A 33 -12.10 -16.46 -3.74
C ASN A 33 -12.18 -17.32 -2.48
N VAL A 34 -12.05 -18.64 -2.63
CA VAL A 34 -12.04 -19.61 -1.49
C VAL A 34 -10.87 -19.36 -0.54
N HIS A 35 -9.78 -18.77 -1.02
CA HIS A 35 -8.59 -18.45 -0.22
C HIS A 35 -8.51 -17.00 0.25
N TRP A 36 -9.38 -16.14 -0.27
CA TRP A 36 -9.32 -14.69 -0.03
C TRP A 36 -9.55 -14.30 1.43
N ARG A 37 -10.56 -14.89 2.06
CA ARG A 37 -10.96 -14.64 3.45
C ARG A 37 -10.70 -15.82 4.38
N THR A 38 -9.74 -16.69 4.05
CA THR A 38 -9.42 -17.89 4.85
C THR A 38 -7.92 -18.01 5.07
N GLY A 39 -7.54 -18.64 6.17
CA GLY A 39 -6.15 -18.93 6.52
C GLY A 39 -6.04 -19.39 7.98
N ASP A 40 -4.98 -20.15 8.29
CA ASP A 40 -4.73 -20.67 9.64
C ASP A 40 -4.09 -19.61 10.55
N ILE A 41 -3.39 -18.65 9.93
CA ILE A 41 -2.74 -17.55 10.60
C ILE A 41 -3.56 -16.30 10.31
N ASP A 42 -4.29 -15.82 11.30
CA ASP A 42 -5.34 -14.81 11.14
C ASP A 42 -4.82 -13.51 10.47
N TYR A 43 -3.67 -12.98 10.93
CA TYR A 43 -3.12 -11.74 10.35
C TYR A 43 -2.57 -11.91 8.92
N LEU A 44 -2.32 -13.15 8.46
CA LEU A 44 -1.89 -13.47 7.10
C LEU A 44 -3.05 -13.83 6.16
N ILE A 45 -4.29 -13.78 6.62
CA ILE A 45 -5.46 -13.91 5.73
C ILE A 45 -5.33 -12.85 4.61
N PRO A 46 -5.34 -13.24 3.32
CA PRO A 46 -5.06 -12.32 2.21
C PRO A 46 -5.88 -11.03 2.26
N ALA A 47 -7.19 -11.11 2.49
CA ALA A 47 -8.05 -9.93 2.61
C ALA A 47 -7.62 -9.00 3.74
N ARG A 48 -7.22 -9.54 4.89
CA ARG A 48 -6.78 -8.75 6.05
C ARG A 48 -5.44 -8.07 5.81
N LEU A 49 -4.48 -8.83 5.26
CA LEU A 49 -3.14 -8.33 4.99
C LEU A 49 -3.15 -7.24 3.91
N MET A 50 -3.93 -7.46 2.84
CA MET A 50 -4.10 -6.48 1.78
C MET A 50 -4.83 -5.22 2.27
N LEU A 51 -5.88 -5.37 3.10
CA LEU A 51 -6.55 -4.24 3.73
C LEU A 51 -5.56 -3.43 4.56
N HIS A 52 -4.74 -4.10 5.39
CA HIS A 52 -3.73 -3.41 6.19
C HIS A 52 -2.73 -2.63 5.35
N ALA A 53 -2.22 -3.24 4.30
CA ALA A 53 -1.21 -2.61 3.45
C ALA A 53 -1.78 -1.38 2.70
N ILE A 54 -3.01 -1.47 2.19
CA ILE A 54 -3.69 -0.34 1.51
C ILE A 54 -4.03 0.76 2.52
N GLU A 55 -4.57 0.40 3.68
CA GLU A 55 -4.90 1.36 4.74
C GLU A 55 -3.66 2.08 5.29
N THR A 56 -2.53 1.41 5.36
CA THR A 56 -1.26 2.01 5.76
C THR A 56 -0.82 3.09 4.77
N LEU A 57 -0.93 2.81 3.47
CA LEU A 57 -0.62 3.80 2.44
C LEU A 57 -1.58 5.00 2.49
N ASP A 58 -2.88 4.74 2.70
CA ASP A 58 -3.90 5.78 2.90
C ASP A 58 -3.58 6.65 4.13
N PHE A 59 -3.18 6.02 5.24
CA PHE A 59 -2.80 6.72 6.46
C PHE A 59 -1.60 7.64 6.25
N TYR A 60 -0.51 7.13 5.66
CA TYR A 60 0.69 7.94 5.42
C TYR A 60 0.56 8.95 4.28
N SER A 61 -0.43 8.83 3.42
CA SER A 61 -0.79 9.85 2.42
C SER A 61 -1.72 10.92 2.99
N SER A 62 -2.14 10.81 4.24
CA SER A 62 -3.00 11.79 4.91
C SER A 62 -2.18 13.00 5.36
N ARG A 63 -2.86 14.14 5.54
CA ARG A 63 -2.20 15.39 5.97
C ARG A 63 -1.61 15.25 7.38
N SER A 64 -2.30 14.55 8.28
CA SER A 64 -1.91 14.35 9.67
C SER A 64 -2.46 13.02 10.19
N PRO A 65 -1.82 12.36 11.15
CA PRO A 65 -2.38 11.21 11.84
C PRO A 65 -3.61 11.58 12.70
N ASN A 66 -3.72 12.84 13.09
CA ASN A 66 -4.82 13.33 13.90
C ASN A 66 -6.13 13.31 13.09
N GLY A 67 -7.14 12.64 13.66
CA GLY A 67 -8.46 12.51 13.00
C GLY A 67 -8.54 11.38 11.97
N TYR A 68 -7.44 10.66 11.69
CA TYR A 68 -7.52 9.45 10.88
C TYR A 68 -8.07 8.29 11.74
N THR A 69 -9.10 7.64 11.23
CA THR A 69 -9.72 6.49 11.90
C THR A 69 -9.41 5.21 11.12
N HIS A 70 -8.59 4.33 11.70
CA HIS A 70 -8.33 3.03 11.08
C HIS A 70 -9.63 2.23 10.91
N GLY A 71 -9.79 1.59 9.75
CA GLY A 71 -10.99 0.83 9.42
C GLY A 71 -12.17 1.66 8.92
N TYR A 72 -12.04 2.99 8.81
CA TYR A 72 -13.15 3.90 8.44
C TYR A 72 -13.84 3.50 7.13
N ARG A 73 -13.06 3.02 6.16
CA ARG A 73 -13.57 2.68 4.81
C ARG A 73 -14.64 1.59 4.84
N PHE A 74 -14.49 0.63 5.74
CA PHE A 74 -15.35 -0.55 5.84
C PHE A 74 -16.09 -0.63 7.19
N ASN A 75 -15.89 0.37 8.04
CA ASN A 75 -16.44 0.40 9.40
C ASN A 75 -16.11 -0.87 10.21
N ILE A 76 -14.86 -1.32 10.13
CA ILE A 76 -14.36 -2.50 10.85
C ILE A 76 -13.00 -2.19 11.51
N ASP A 77 -12.75 -2.79 12.66
CA ASP A 77 -11.38 -2.95 13.15
C ASP A 77 -10.76 -4.17 12.48
N ARG A 78 -9.80 -3.95 11.59
CA ARG A 78 -9.16 -5.05 10.84
C ARG A 78 -8.46 -6.08 11.73
N LYS A 79 -8.07 -5.70 12.97
CA LYS A 79 -7.37 -6.61 13.90
C LYS A 79 -8.33 -7.60 14.54
N THR A 80 -9.58 -7.20 14.79
CA THR A 80 -10.57 -8.00 15.50
C THR A 80 -11.72 -8.47 14.62
N ALA A 81 -11.87 -7.92 13.40
CA ALA A 81 -12.91 -8.32 12.47
C ALA A 81 -12.84 -9.81 12.14
N LEU A 82 -13.98 -10.48 12.17
CA LEU A 82 -14.06 -11.86 11.71
C LEU A 82 -13.74 -11.96 10.20
N PRO A 83 -13.20 -13.08 9.70
CA PRO A 83 -12.86 -13.23 8.28
C PRO A 83 -14.00 -12.87 7.32
N LYS A 84 -15.24 -13.22 7.67
CA LYS A 84 -16.45 -12.90 6.86
C LYS A 84 -16.76 -11.39 6.75
N GLN A 85 -16.25 -10.58 7.68
CA GLN A 85 -16.45 -9.12 7.71
C GLN A 85 -15.37 -8.38 6.92
N LEU A 86 -14.26 -9.05 6.57
CA LEU A 86 -13.21 -8.44 5.75
C LEU A 86 -13.75 -8.09 4.36
N PRO A 87 -13.24 -7.04 3.71
CA PRO A 87 -13.72 -6.62 2.41
C PRO A 87 -13.53 -7.67 1.32
N GLY A 88 -14.43 -7.68 0.36
CA GLY A 88 -14.31 -8.44 -0.88
C GLY A 88 -13.24 -7.86 -1.80
N LYS A 89 -12.97 -8.59 -2.88
CA LYS A 89 -11.94 -8.17 -3.85
C LYS A 89 -12.30 -6.87 -4.56
N ASP A 90 -13.53 -6.73 -5.01
CA ASP A 90 -13.99 -5.54 -5.73
C ASP A 90 -13.97 -4.30 -4.82
N GLU A 91 -14.38 -4.47 -3.57
CA GLU A 91 -14.33 -3.43 -2.55
C GLU A 91 -12.88 -2.98 -2.27
N LEU A 92 -11.95 -3.93 -2.15
CA LEU A 92 -10.54 -3.64 -1.93
C LEU A 92 -9.85 -3.06 -3.18
N GLN A 93 -10.23 -3.48 -4.39
CA GLN A 93 -9.74 -2.89 -5.62
C GLN A 93 -10.19 -1.43 -5.76
N THR A 94 -11.44 -1.14 -5.42
CA THR A 94 -11.94 0.25 -5.41
C THR A 94 -11.16 1.09 -4.39
N TYR A 95 -10.97 0.59 -3.17
CA TYR A 95 -10.20 1.29 -2.15
C TYR A 95 -8.74 1.51 -2.57
N LEU A 96 -8.10 0.52 -3.18
CA LEU A 96 -6.74 0.66 -3.72
C LEU A 96 -6.65 1.79 -4.77
N ASN A 97 -7.64 1.88 -5.66
CA ASN A 97 -7.68 2.93 -6.68
C ASN A 97 -7.83 4.33 -6.04
N ASP A 98 -8.72 4.48 -5.06
CA ASP A 98 -8.92 5.76 -4.34
C ASP A 98 -7.64 6.17 -3.60
N VAL A 99 -6.95 5.22 -2.95
CA VAL A 99 -5.69 5.48 -2.23
C VAL A 99 -4.55 5.81 -3.19
N LYS A 100 -4.53 5.16 -4.35
CA LYS A 100 -3.58 5.48 -5.42
C LYS A 100 -3.74 6.94 -5.86
N GLU A 101 -4.96 7.35 -6.23
CA GLU A 101 -5.23 8.73 -6.66
C GLU A 101 -4.87 9.75 -5.57
N LYS A 102 -5.22 9.47 -4.32
CA LYS A 102 -4.86 10.31 -3.17
C LYS A 102 -3.34 10.45 -3.03
N THR A 103 -2.62 9.35 -3.12
CA THR A 103 -1.15 9.32 -2.96
C THR A 103 -0.46 10.06 -4.10
N GLU A 104 -0.89 9.83 -5.35
CA GLU A 104 -0.38 10.54 -6.53
C GLU A 104 -0.63 12.04 -6.41
N SER A 105 -1.84 12.45 -6.03
CA SER A 105 -2.20 13.86 -5.83
C SER A 105 -1.35 14.53 -4.75
N TRP A 106 -1.10 13.83 -3.63
CA TRP A 106 -0.22 14.33 -2.58
C TRP A 106 1.21 14.53 -3.07
N LEU A 107 1.79 13.52 -3.72
CA LEU A 107 3.18 13.54 -4.17
C LEU A 107 3.42 14.57 -5.28
N THR A 108 2.50 14.68 -6.26
CA THR A 108 2.61 15.67 -7.34
C THR A 108 2.43 17.11 -6.88
N GLY A 109 1.80 17.29 -5.72
CA GLY A 109 1.67 18.63 -5.09
C GLY A 109 2.92 19.07 -4.32
N LEU A 110 3.98 18.24 -4.23
CA LEU A 110 5.22 18.58 -3.54
C LEU A 110 6.30 19.04 -4.53
N GLU A 111 6.92 20.18 -4.22
CA GLU A 111 8.17 20.59 -4.87
C GLU A 111 9.34 19.74 -4.36
N ASP A 112 10.40 19.55 -5.14
CA ASP A 112 11.54 18.70 -4.79
C ASP A 112 12.15 19.04 -3.43
N ASP A 113 12.31 20.31 -3.11
CA ASP A 113 12.83 20.77 -1.81
C ASP A 113 11.90 20.40 -0.64
N SER A 114 10.60 20.27 -0.89
CA SER A 114 9.62 19.89 0.12
C SER A 114 9.83 18.46 0.64
N PHE A 115 10.40 17.58 -0.19
CA PHE A 115 10.73 16.22 0.26
C PHE A 115 11.80 16.19 1.36
N PHE A 116 12.68 17.18 1.39
CA PHE A 116 13.73 17.30 2.41
C PHE A 116 13.32 18.14 3.61
N SER A 117 12.14 18.74 3.58
CA SER A 117 11.61 19.45 4.74
C SER A 117 11.36 18.51 5.91
N ARG A 118 11.41 19.07 7.14
CA ARG A 118 11.25 18.31 8.36
C ARG A 118 9.86 17.68 8.43
N GLU A 119 9.81 16.35 8.70
CA GLU A 119 8.58 15.65 9.01
C GLU A 119 8.15 15.91 10.46
N THR A 120 6.99 16.52 10.64
CA THR A 120 6.44 16.87 11.96
C THR A 120 5.17 16.11 12.30
N GLU A 121 4.43 15.67 11.30
CA GLU A 121 3.15 14.98 11.48
C GLU A 121 3.33 13.48 11.77
N PHE A 122 4.32 12.84 11.14
CA PHE A 122 4.62 11.42 11.28
C PHE A 122 6.08 11.20 11.72
N PRO A 123 6.51 11.74 12.88
CA PRO A 123 7.93 11.81 13.26
C PRO A 123 8.61 10.44 13.43
N TRP A 124 7.84 9.36 13.57
CA TRP A 124 8.37 7.99 13.65
C TRP A 124 8.77 7.38 12.32
N THR A 125 8.43 8.04 11.20
CA THR A 125 8.78 7.55 9.85
C THR A 125 10.14 8.06 9.37
N GLY A 126 10.73 9.02 10.07
CA GLY A 126 12.01 9.64 9.74
C GLY A 126 12.02 11.14 9.98
N SER A 127 13.12 11.78 9.66
CA SER A 127 13.33 13.22 9.90
C SER A 127 12.76 14.11 8.80
N THR A 128 12.40 13.55 7.63
CA THR A 128 11.97 14.28 6.44
C THR A 128 10.71 13.69 5.82
N VAL A 129 10.00 14.50 5.02
CA VAL A 129 8.85 14.04 4.23
C VAL A 129 9.23 12.87 3.31
N LEU A 130 10.44 12.91 2.70
CA LEU A 130 10.95 11.77 1.93
C LEU A 130 11.07 10.50 2.79
N GLY A 131 11.52 10.64 4.04
CA GLY A 131 11.55 9.53 4.99
C GLY A 131 10.17 8.89 5.18
N ARG A 132 9.10 9.69 5.33
CA ARG A 132 7.72 9.20 5.41
C ARG A 132 7.31 8.42 4.14
N VAL A 133 7.65 8.95 2.96
CA VAL A 133 7.33 8.30 1.68
C VAL A 133 8.04 6.95 1.57
N LEU A 134 9.34 6.91 1.86
CA LEU A 134 10.14 5.67 1.82
C LEU A 134 9.62 4.65 2.83
N TYR A 135 9.34 5.08 4.06
CA TYR A 135 8.75 4.22 5.09
C TYR A 135 7.45 3.58 4.61
N SER A 136 6.54 4.36 4.01
CA SER A 136 5.27 3.82 3.52
C SER A 136 5.45 2.83 2.36
N LEU A 137 6.38 3.09 1.44
CA LEU A 137 6.72 2.19 0.33
C LEU A 137 7.32 0.87 0.83
N GLU A 138 8.27 0.94 1.77
CA GLU A 138 8.88 -0.23 2.39
C GLU A 138 7.85 -1.08 3.13
N HIS A 139 6.97 -0.44 3.90
CA HIS A 139 5.88 -1.10 4.62
C HIS A 139 4.95 -1.86 3.68
N CYS A 140 4.54 -1.24 2.57
CA CYS A 140 3.74 -1.92 1.55
C CYS A 140 4.46 -3.13 0.96
N ARG A 141 5.74 -3.00 0.62
CA ARG A 141 6.53 -4.09 0.04
C ARG A 141 6.81 -5.21 1.04
N GLN A 142 6.96 -4.90 2.32
CA GLN A 142 7.05 -5.90 3.39
C GLN A 142 5.80 -6.77 3.40
N HIS A 143 4.61 -6.17 3.47
CA HIS A 143 3.36 -6.92 3.48
C HIS A 143 3.10 -7.71 2.19
N PHE A 144 3.57 -7.21 1.06
CA PHE A 144 3.57 -7.98 -0.18
C PHE A 144 4.47 -9.24 -0.08
N GLY A 145 5.64 -9.11 0.56
CA GLY A 145 6.53 -10.24 0.85
C GLY A 145 5.87 -11.27 1.77
N GLU A 146 5.19 -10.83 2.83
CA GLU A 146 4.44 -11.68 3.75
C GLU A 146 3.30 -12.41 3.03
N LEU A 147 2.54 -11.71 2.19
CA LEU A 147 1.49 -12.32 1.36
C LEU A 147 2.06 -13.43 0.49
N ASN A 148 3.16 -13.16 -0.21
CA ASN A 148 3.80 -14.16 -1.07
C ASN A 148 4.36 -15.35 -0.29
N ALA A 149 4.88 -15.12 0.92
CA ALA A 149 5.32 -16.21 1.81
C ALA A 149 4.13 -17.07 2.23
N GLU A 150 3.00 -16.48 2.58
CA GLU A 150 1.78 -17.20 2.94
C GLU A 150 1.19 -17.96 1.76
N LEU A 151 1.12 -17.36 0.57
CA LEU A 151 0.66 -18.05 -0.63
C LEU A 151 1.51 -19.30 -0.90
N ARG A 152 2.85 -19.18 -0.79
CA ARG A 152 3.77 -20.30 -0.95
C ARG A 152 3.52 -21.38 0.10
N ARG A 153 3.38 -21.00 1.37
CA ARG A 153 3.10 -21.93 2.48
C ARG A 153 1.83 -22.75 2.22
N ARG A 154 0.83 -22.14 1.58
CA ARG A 154 -0.46 -22.76 1.23
C ARG A 154 -0.44 -23.50 -0.11
N GLY A 155 0.72 -23.61 -0.78
CA GLY A 155 0.82 -24.24 -2.11
C GLY A 155 0.14 -23.47 -3.23
N LEU A 156 -0.12 -22.16 -3.04
CA LEU A 156 -0.75 -21.28 -4.01
C LEU A 156 0.32 -20.56 -4.87
N PRO A 157 -0.03 -20.18 -6.13
CA PRO A 157 0.86 -19.39 -6.96
C PRO A 157 1.22 -18.05 -6.30
N ARG A 158 2.49 -17.70 -6.36
CA ARG A 158 2.96 -16.38 -5.91
C ARG A 158 2.62 -15.31 -6.93
N ILE A 159 2.44 -14.10 -6.45
CA ILE A 159 2.37 -12.90 -7.29
C ILE A 159 3.79 -12.55 -7.76
N LYS A 160 3.96 -12.29 -9.04
CA LYS A 160 5.28 -11.95 -9.60
C LYS A 160 5.73 -10.59 -9.12
N TRP A 161 7.01 -10.50 -8.77
CA TRP A 161 7.65 -9.22 -8.54
C TRP A 161 7.70 -8.41 -9.84
N ARG A 162 7.35 -7.12 -9.76
CA ARG A 162 7.40 -6.20 -10.89
C ARG A 162 8.70 -5.41 -10.88
N THR A 163 9.24 -5.18 -12.07
CA THR A 163 10.45 -4.39 -12.30
C THR A 163 10.23 -3.47 -13.48
N PHE A 164 10.95 -2.38 -13.54
CA PHE A 164 11.06 -1.58 -14.76
C PHE A 164 11.71 -2.44 -15.87
N ARG A 165 11.27 -2.25 -17.09
CA ARG A 165 11.81 -2.90 -18.29
C ARG A 165 12.58 -1.90 -19.13
#